data_c6398dafddc997320c2450d4fb50e475
#
_entry.id   c6398dafddc997320c2450d4fb50e475
#
_cell.length_a   1.000
_cell.length_b   1.000
_cell.length_c   1.000
_cell.angle_alpha   90.00
_cell.angle_beta   90.00
_cell.angle_gamma   90.00
#
_symmetry.space_group_name_H-M   'P 1'
#
loop_
_entity.id
_entity.type
_entity.pdbx_description
1 polymer ?
#
loop_
_entity_poly.entity_id
_entity_poly.type
_entity_poly.pdbx_seq_one_letter_code
_entity_poly.pdbx_strand_id
1 'polypeptide(L)'
;MRTVRNLTVVMLTTLTTTLAAQQQQQQQQAGRWADPKCDLKPGHVLVNQGYMFLKSATTTRFDDQRKKDLADAQRVLTQAVTGDQDKNPAAWYYLGRFYVMTDDPQGVDSAFRKAEGLKPQCSVDIALWRRYLWVPAFNAGIAAWQSNNTDSAINSFRRANALMSNEPTGFKYSAILFYNAGQSDSAVVYFRRAADVAASDPKFSQDRKDALYNLGRIQQSQQKLTEAEATYQEFLKLFPNDPEIMAALGSTYMQLASKDPAYKDSAFAIYRQIVSRGDSMGYYQLYRVGAEISQSVPEDPDTAAAGTSCRSAARAKRPPLTPARIRATCDSTTKAMAKAYFANSQEAFTLAAQALTAALRQNPYYRETLIFLANTSLGLRDTLNALVMSRRLIAVDPMNKQSIKIMAFAQQQNHHIDSALYYYKLADSLLVGDVAVTLFDSTDTGRDVKGMVTNTREKPNQPYNIVFDFLNLQGQVIATDTVKVPATPPGQPYQFALKPAGPSIAAWRYKKQ
;
A
#
# COMPACT_ATOMS: atom_id res chain seq x y z
N MET A 1 -4.67 1.25 11.56
CA MET A 1 -3.71 0.29 10.99
C MET A 1 -4.41 -0.45 9.88
N ARG A 2 -4.25 -0.05 8.61
CA ARG A 2 -4.78 -0.79 7.47
C ARG A 2 -3.73 -1.80 7.07
N THR A 3 -4.09 -3.05 7.21
CA THR A 3 -3.41 -4.21 6.63
C THR A 3 -3.07 -3.91 5.17
N VAL A 4 -1.82 -4.11 4.80
CA VAL A 4 -1.40 -4.24 3.39
C VAL A 4 -2.33 -5.27 2.80
N ARG A 5 -3.20 -4.82 1.92
CA ARG A 5 -4.21 -5.66 1.29
C ARG A 5 -3.47 -6.75 0.55
N ASN A 6 -3.83 -7.98 0.83
CA ASN A 6 -3.37 -9.16 0.15
C ASN A 6 -3.23 -8.89 -1.35
N LEU A 7 -1.99 -8.74 -1.83
CA LEU A 7 -1.60 -8.85 -3.22
C LEU A 7 -1.73 -10.32 -3.64
N THR A 8 -2.90 -10.88 -3.33
CA THR A 8 -3.18 -12.28 -3.51
C THR A 8 -4.10 -12.46 -4.71
N VAL A 9 -3.63 -13.25 -5.64
CA VAL A 9 -4.41 -14.17 -6.47
C VAL A 9 -4.78 -13.75 -7.88
N VAL A 10 -5.02 -12.52 -8.26
CA VAL A 10 -5.53 -12.25 -9.63
C VAL A 10 -4.47 -12.37 -10.75
N MET A 11 -3.17 -12.31 -10.45
CA MET A 11 -2.08 -12.53 -11.45
C MET A 11 -1.55 -13.97 -11.52
N LEU A 12 -1.96 -14.87 -10.64
CA LEU A 12 -1.41 -16.23 -10.57
C LEU A 12 -1.90 -17.16 -11.69
N THR A 13 -3.12 -16.98 -12.18
CA THR A 13 -3.73 -17.93 -13.13
C THR A 13 -3.25 -17.78 -14.57
N THR A 14 -2.89 -16.59 -15.02
CA THR A 14 -2.39 -16.38 -16.40
C THR A 14 -0.90 -16.66 -16.56
N LEU A 15 -0.10 -16.47 -15.50
CA LEU A 15 1.34 -16.80 -15.51
C LEU A 15 1.60 -18.30 -15.45
N THR A 16 0.76 -19.07 -14.77
CA THR A 16 0.95 -20.52 -14.59
C THR A 16 0.72 -21.31 -15.89
N THR A 17 -0.21 -20.90 -16.74
CA THR A 17 -0.50 -21.62 -18.00
C THR A 17 0.57 -21.41 -19.08
N THR A 18 1.12 -20.21 -19.19
CA THR A 18 2.22 -19.93 -20.14
C THR A 18 3.56 -20.52 -19.67
N LEU A 19 3.81 -20.55 -18.36
CA LEU A 19 5.00 -21.19 -17.78
C LEU A 19 4.94 -22.71 -17.91
N ALA A 20 3.79 -23.35 -17.71
CA ALA A 20 3.62 -24.80 -17.84
C ALA A 20 3.83 -25.27 -19.29
N ALA A 21 3.30 -24.56 -20.28
CA ALA A 21 3.51 -24.88 -21.69
C ALA A 21 4.97 -24.72 -22.12
N GLN A 22 5.66 -23.69 -21.64
CA GLN A 22 7.11 -23.52 -21.86
C GLN A 22 7.93 -24.61 -21.16
N GLN A 23 7.49 -25.08 -20.00
CA GLN A 23 8.15 -26.14 -19.24
C GLN A 23 8.07 -27.49 -19.97
N GLN A 24 6.93 -27.83 -20.59
CA GLN A 24 6.80 -29.06 -21.39
C GLN A 24 7.69 -29.05 -22.64
N GLN A 25 7.82 -27.94 -23.36
CA GLN A 25 8.73 -27.83 -24.49
C GLN A 25 10.21 -27.90 -24.07
N GLN A 26 10.58 -27.37 -22.91
CA GLN A 26 11.94 -27.40 -22.41
C GLN A 26 12.34 -28.77 -21.84
N GLN A 27 11.43 -29.49 -21.18
CA GLN A 27 11.68 -30.88 -20.72
C GLN A 27 11.92 -31.85 -21.87
N GLN A 28 11.25 -31.65 -23.01
CA GLN A 28 11.52 -32.48 -24.21
C GLN A 28 12.91 -32.19 -24.84
N GLN A 29 13.48 -31.01 -24.62
CA GLN A 29 14.83 -30.66 -25.10
C GLN A 29 15.96 -31.12 -24.15
N ALA A 30 15.68 -31.27 -22.86
CA ALA A 30 16.68 -31.65 -21.84
C ALA A 30 17.18 -33.08 -21.97
N GLY A 31 16.42 -33.96 -22.62
CA GLY A 31 16.83 -35.34 -22.90
C GLY A 31 17.73 -35.51 -24.14
N ARG A 32 18.04 -34.42 -24.85
CA ARG A 32 18.88 -34.47 -26.05
C ARG A 32 20.03 -33.46 -25.91
N TRP A 33 21.25 -33.89 -26.25
CA TRP A 33 22.37 -32.98 -26.37
C TRP A 33 22.09 -31.94 -27.47
N ALA A 34 22.20 -30.66 -27.09
CA ALA A 34 22.15 -29.56 -28.04
C ALA A 34 23.48 -28.80 -28.00
N ASP A 35 24.09 -28.66 -29.16
CA ASP A 35 25.30 -27.85 -29.32
C ASP A 35 24.95 -26.36 -29.18
N PRO A 36 25.87 -25.54 -28.65
CA PRO A 36 25.63 -24.09 -28.47
C PRO A 36 25.43 -23.40 -29.83
N LYS A 37 24.43 -22.55 -29.95
CA LYS A 37 24.15 -21.79 -31.16
C LYS A 37 25.10 -20.62 -31.41
N CYS A 38 26.00 -20.33 -30.48
CA CYS A 38 26.95 -19.22 -30.54
C CYS A 38 28.34 -19.58 -31.10
N ASP A 39 28.42 -20.64 -31.88
CA ASP A 39 29.69 -21.12 -32.51
C ASP A 39 30.87 -21.22 -31.52
N LEU A 40 30.69 -22.01 -30.47
CA LEU A 40 31.72 -22.35 -29.49
C LEU A 40 32.44 -23.62 -29.93
N LYS A 41 33.69 -23.48 -30.37
CA LYS A 41 34.56 -24.62 -30.67
C LYS A 41 35.40 -24.93 -29.44
N PRO A 42 35.47 -26.20 -28.99
CA PRO A 42 36.29 -26.57 -27.83
C PRO A 42 37.78 -26.20 -27.98
N GLY A 43 38.36 -26.39 -29.15
CA GLY A 43 39.67 -25.93 -29.55
C GLY A 43 40.86 -26.56 -28.80
N HIS A 44 40.74 -26.85 -27.52
CA HIS A 44 41.75 -27.41 -26.64
C HIS A 44 41.40 -28.83 -26.19
N VAL A 45 42.41 -29.69 -25.96
CA VAL A 45 42.18 -31.10 -25.60
C VAL A 45 41.30 -31.28 -24.38
N LEU A 46 41.61 -30.60 -23.26
CA LEU A 46 40.80 -30.69 -22.02
C LEU A 46 39.37 -30.23 -22.22
N VAL A 47 39.16 -29.13 -22.97
CA VAL A 47 37.81 -28.58 -23.23
C VAL A 47 37.02 -29.53 -24.13
N ASN A 48 37.66 -30.13 -25.13
CA ASN A 48 37.05 -31.14 -26.01
C ASN A 48 36.67 -32.41 -25.24
N GLN A 49 37.57 -32.90 -24.36
CA GLN A 49 37.25 -34.02 -23.47
C GLN A 49 36.03 -33.71 -22.59
N GLY A 50 36.00 -32.54 -21.97
CA GLY A 50 34.86 -32.10 -21.17
C GLY A 50 33.57 -32.06 -21.97
N TYR A 51 33.57 -31.50 -23.18
CA TYR A 51 32.44 -31.54 -24.12
C TYR A 51 31.96 -32.97 -24.40
N MET A 52 32.89 -33.89 -24.70
CA MET A 52 32.57 -35.29 -25.02
C MET A 52 31.97 -36.02 -23.81
N PHE A 53 32.52 -35.82 -22.60
CA PHE A 53 31.97 -36.39 -21.36
C PHE A 53 30.55 -35.86 -21.06
N LEU A 54 30.31 -34.58 -21.21
CA LEU A 54 28.96 -34.01 -21.02
C LEU A 54 27.95 -34.55 -22.05
N LYS A 55 28.39 -34.70 -23.30
CA LYS A 55 27.55 -35.30 -24.36
C LYS A 55 27.22 -36.75 -24.04
N SER A 56 28.22 -37.55 -23.61
CA SER A 56 28.05 -38.94 -23.18
C SER A 56 27.08 -39.01 -21.97
N ALA A 57 27.31 -38.20 -20.96
CA ALA A 57 26.44 -38.14 -19.76
C ALA A 57 24.97 -37.79 -20.09
N THR A 58 24.73 -37.03 -21.17
CA THR A 58 23.36 -36.68 -21.60
C THR A 58 22.71 -37.83 -22.38
N THR A 59 23.47 -38.67 -23.08
CA THR A 59 22.91 -39.69 -23.96
C THR A 59 22.92 -41.09 -23.38
N THR A 60 23.74 -41.38 -22.37
CA THR A 60 23.79 -42.69 -21.69
C THR A 60 22.52 -43.00 -20.93
N ARG A 61 22.11 -44.27 -20.92
CA ARG A 61 20.98 -44.80 -20.13
C ARG A 61 21.42 -45.40 -18.79
N PHE A 62 22.76 -45.50 -18.55
CA PHE A 62 23.31 -46.11 -17.36
C PHE A 62 23.74 -45.06 -16.36
N ASP A 63 23.13 -45.08 -15.16
CA ASP A 63 23.39 -44.06 -14.13
C ASP A 63 24.85 -44.03 -13.65
N ASP A 64 25.52 -45.19 -13.53
CA ASP A 64 26.92 -45.25 -13.12
C ASP A 64 27.87 -44.65 -14.17
N GLN A 65 27.59 -44.91 -15.46
CA GLN A 65 28.35 -44.28 -16.54
C GLN A 65 28.11 -42.76 -16.55
N ARG A 66 26.87 -42.32 -16.35
CA ARG A 66 26.54 -40.91 -16.25
C ARG A 66 27.30 -40.21 -15.13
N LYS A 67 27.33 -40.82 -13.93
CA LYS A 67 28.07 -40.29 -12.77
C LYS A 67 29.56 -40.17 -13.09
N LYS A 68 30.13 -41.22 -13.69
CA LYS A 68 31.55 -41.25 -14.11
C LYS A 68 31.84 -40.15 -15.13
N ASP A 69 31.04 -40.03 -16.18
CA ASP A 69 31.20 -39.01 -17.22
C ASP A 69 31.10 -37.59 -16.65
N LEU A 70 30.18 -37.34 -15.72
CA LEU A 70 30.08 -36.05 -15.03
C LEU A 70 31.30 -35.74 -14.16
N ALA A 71 31.81 -36.74 -13.41
CA ALA A 71 33.05 -36.57 -12.62
C ALA A 71 34.27 -36.27 -13.49
N ASP A 72 34.42 -36.98 -14.62
CA ASP A 72 35.48 -36.76 -15.59
C ASP A 72 35.35 -35.38 -16.27
N ALA A 73 34.12 -34.97 -16.64
CA ALA A 73 33.84 -33.63 -17.18
C ALA A 73 34.25 -32.54 -16.20
N GLN A 74 33.86 -32.67 -14.91
CA GLN A 74 34.24 -31.72 -13.87
C GLN A 74 35.75 -31.59 -13.77
N ARG A 75 36.46 -32.71 -13.66
CA ARG A 75 37.91 -32.75 -13.51
C ARG A 75 38.62 -32.03 -14.65
N VAL A 76 38.31 -32.38 -15.91
CA VAL A 76 39.03 -31.81 -17.05
C VAL A 76 38.66 -30.37 -17.35
N LEU A 77 37.37 -29.96 -17.14
CA LEU A 77 36.94 -28.59 -17.34
C LEU A 77 37.45 -27.66 -16.23
N THR A 78 37.48 -28.12 -14.97
CA THR A 78 38.09 -27.36 -13.88
C THR A 78 39.59 -27.19 -14.13
N GLN A 79 40.30 -28.25 -14.54
CA GLN A 79 41.71 -28.16 -14.91
C GLN A 79 41.95 -27.17 -16.07
N ALA A 80 41.07 -27.14 -17.07
CA ALA A 80 41.15 -26.18 -18.17
C ALA A 80 41.02 -24.73 -17.70
N VAL A 81 39.98 -24.39 -16.91
CA VAL A 81 39.73 -23.02 -16.46
C VAL A 81 40.68 -22.53 -15.38
N THR A 82 41.31 -23.43 -14.62
CA THR A 82 42.36 -23.09 -13.64
C THR A 82 43.78 -23.07 -14.25
N GLY A 83 43.93 -23.60 -15.46
CA GLY A 83 45.16 -23.61 -16.22
C GLY A 83 45.19 -22.51 -17.30
N ASP A 84 45.63 -22.91 -18.49
CA ASP A 84 45.85 -22.01 -19.63
C ASP A 84 44.59 -21.67 -20.46
N GLN A 85 43.45 -22.25 -20.10
CA GLN A 85 42.17 -22.03 -20.79
C GLN A 85 41.22 -21.10 -20.03
N ASP A 86 41.70 -20.30 -19.10
CA ASP A 86 40.93 -19.31 -18.32
C ASP A 86 40.25 -18.23 -19.19
N LYS A 87 40.82 -17.96 -20.38
CA LYS A 87 40.29 -17.04 -21.40
C LYS A 87 39.50 -17.73 -22.52
N ASN A 88 39.33 -19.04 -22.46
CA ASN A 88 38.58 -19.78 -23.45
C ASN A 88 37.05 -19.78 -23.08
N PRO A 89 36.18 -19.10 -23.85
CA PRO A 89 34.75 -19.05 -23.54
C PRO A 89 34.10 -20.43 -23.57
N ALA A 90 34.57 -21.38 -24.38
CA ALA A 90 34.03 -22.73 -24.44
C ALA A 90 34.33 -23.52 -23.16
N ALA A 91 35.50 -23.33 -22.52
CA ALA A 91 35.82 -23.97 -21.25
C ALA A 91 34.81 -23.58 -20.15
N TRP A 92 34.56 -22.29 -20.00
CA TRP A 92 33.60 -21.79 -19.05
C TRP A 92 32.14 -22.14 -19.39
N TYR A 93 31.78 -22.13 -20.68
CA TYR A 93 30.44 -22.53 -21.12
C TYR A 93 30.15 -23.99 -20.79
N TYR A 94 31.08 -24.92 -21.12
CA TYR A 94 30.88 -26.34 -20.82
C TYR A 94 30.96 -26.64 -19.33
N LEU A 95 31.77 -25.92 -18.56
CA LEU A 95 31.75 -26.00 -17.10
C LEU A 95 30.37 -25.52 -16.54
N GLY A 96 29.79 -24.45 -17.10
CA GLY A 96 28.42 -24.03 -16.78
C GLY A 96 27.37 -25.10 -17.10
N ARG A 97 27.53 -25.80 -18.26
CA ARG A 97 26.66 -26.93 -18.64
C ARG A 97 26.79 -28.12 -17.66
N PHE A 98 28.00 -28.38 -17.16
CA PHE A 98 28.23 -29.36 -16.09
C PHE A 98 27.42 -28.97 -14.83
N TYR A 99 27.51 -27.74 -14.38
CA TYR A 99 26.79 -27.28 -13.21
C TYR A 99 25.24 -27.29 -13.41
N VAL A 100 24.76 -27.07 -14.66
CA VAL A 100 23.33 -27.28 -14.98
C VAL A 100 22.94 -28.75 -14.77
N MET A 101 23.78 -29.71 -15.20
CA MET A 101 23.50 -31.15 -15.10
C MET A 101 23.61 -31.69 -13.67
N THR A 102 24.37 -31.02 -12.81
CA THR A 102 24.55 -31.36 -11.40
C THR A 102 23.70 -30.51 -10.44
N ASP A 103 22.90 -29.61 -11.00
CA ASP A 103 21.97 -28.76 -10.24
C ASP A 103 22.68 -27.86 -9.21
N ASP A 104 23.82 -27.27 -9.59
CA ASP A 104 24.57 -26.29 -8.79
C ASP A 104 24.32 -24.85 -9.28
N PRO A 105 23.40 -24.09 -8.66
CA PRO A 105 23.07 -22.72 -9.08
C PRO A 105 24.25 -21.74 -9.02
N GLN A 106 25.13 -21.90 -8.04
CA GLN A 106 26.28 -20.99 -7.86
C GLN A 106 27.34 -21.25 -8.93
N GLY A 107 27.61 -22.52 -9.20
CA GLY A 107 28.47 -22.94 -10.29
C GLY A 107 27.96 -22.47 -11.65
N VAL A 108 26.64 -22.62 -11.89
CA VAL A 108 25.98 -22.13 -13.12
C VAL A 108 26.21 -20.64 -13.30
N ASP A 109 25.90 -19.81 -12.26
CA ASP A 109 26.07 -18.37 -12.38
C ASP A 109 27.52 -17.96 -12.62
N SER A 110 28.46 -18.50 -11.83
CA SER A 110 29.86 -18.12 -11.93
C SER A 110 30.48 -18.50 -13.29
N ALA A 111 30.24 -19.72 -13.77
CA ALA A 111 30.80 -20.20 -15.03
C ALA A 111 30.16 -19.51 -16.24
N PHE A 112 28.86 -19.39 -16.28
CA PHE A 112 28.18 -18.71 -17.39
C PHE A 112 28.47 -17.22 -17.46
N ARG A 113 28.63 -16.52 -16.32
CA ARG A 113 29.04 -15.11 -16.31
C ARG A 113 30.44 -14.92 -16.94
N LYS A 114 31.38 -15.84 -16.67
CA LYS A 114 32.71 -15.83 -17.31
C LYS A 114 32.58 -16.07 -18.81
N ALA A 115 31.78 -17.06 -19.22
CA ALA A 115 31.56 -17.37 -20.62
C ALA A 115 30.94 -16.19 -21.39
N GLU A 116 29.94 -15.54 -20.81
CA GLU A 116 29.27 -14.35 -21.36
C GLU A 116 30.21 -13.15 -21.48
N GLY A 117 31.06 -12.91 -20.47
CA GLY A 117 32.07 -11.85 -20.51
C GLY A 117 33.13 -12.06 -21.59
N LEU A 118 33.50 -13.32 -21.89
CA LEU A 118 34.48 -13.68 -22.92
C LEU A 118 33.85 -13.74 -24.32
N LYS A 119 32.61 -14.18 -24.45
CA LYS A 119 31.87 -14.27 -25.71
C LYS A 119 30.39 -13.87 -25.54
N PRO A 120 30.07 -12.57 -25.62
CA PRO A 120 28.71 -12.06 -25.40
C PRO A 120 27.65 -12.66 -26.31
N GLN A 121 28.02 -13.14 -27.51
CA GLN A 121 27.08 -13.79 -28.43
C GLN A 121 26.46 -15.08 -27.88
N CYS A 122 27.04 -15.66 -26.80
CA CYS A 122 26.47 -16.84 -26.13
C CYS A 122 25.41 -16.52 -25.09
N SER A 123 25.16 -15.25 -24.77
CA SER A 123 24.20 -14.84 -23.72
C SER A 123 22.79 -15.37 -23.96
N VAL A 124 22.35 -15.41 -25.23
CA VAL A 124 21.00 -15.94 -25.58
C VAL A 124 20.90 -17.45 -25.26
N ASP A 125 21.93 -18.23 -25.62
CA ASP A 125 21.96 -19.66 -25.35
C ASP A 125 22.12 -19.96 -23.85
N ILE A 126 22.98 -19.21 -23.16
CA ILE A 126 23.18 -19.30 -21.71
C ILE A 126 21.87 -18.95 -20.95
N ALA A 127 21.14 -17.94 -21.40
CA ALA A 127 19.86 -17.56 -20.80
C ALA A 127 18.84 -18.71 -20.84
N LEU A 128 18.84 -19.55 -21.90
CA LEU A 128 17.98 -20.72 -21.97
C LEU A 128 18.33 -21.75 -20.89
N TRP A 129 19.62 -21.98 -20.64
CA TRP A 129 20.08 -22.93 -19.61
C TRP A 129 19.81 -22.41 -18.20
N ARG A 130 20.03 -21.12 -17.95
CA ARG A 130 19.68 -20.49 -16.67
C ARG A 130 18.18 -20.60 -16.42
N ARG A 131 17.35 -20.29 -17.44
CA ARG A 131 15.90 -20.36 -17.33
C ARG A 131 15.39 -21.78 -17.13
N TYR A 132 16.03 -22.77 -17.72
CA TYR A 132 15.71 -24.19 -17.52
C TYR A 132 15.74 -24.60 -16.04
N LEU A 133 16.71 -24.11 -15.26
CA LEU A 133 16.78 -24.34 -13.81
C LEU A 133 15.94 -23.35 -13.00
N TRP A 134 15.82 -22.12 -13.51
CA TRP A 134 15.10 -21.06 -12.83
C TRP A 134 13.60 -21.37 -12.70
N VAL A 135 12.95 -21.84 -13.76
CA VAL A 135 11.49 -22.10 -13.78
C VAL A 135 11.08 -23.13 -12.71
N PRO A 136 11.72 -24.30 -12.57
CA PRO A 136 11.40 -25.23 -11.50
C PRO A 136 11.63 -24.66 -10.09
N ALA A 137 12.75 -23.94 -9.90
CA ALA A 137 13.07 -23.32 -8.62
C ALA A 137 12.02 -22.25 -8.25
N PHE A 138 11.62 -21.40 -9.21
CA PHE A 138 10.59 -20.40 -9.00
C PHE A 138 9.23 -21.03 -8.70
N ASN A 139 8.81 -22.04 -9.46
CA ASN A 139 7.55 -22.75 -9.26
C ASN A 139 7.51 -23.49 -7.91
N ALA A 140 8.64 -24.05 -7.47
CA ALA A 140 8.75 -24.65 -6.13
C ALA A 140 8.54 -23.58 -5.04
N GLY A 141 9.05 -22.36 -5.24
CA GLY A 141 8.80 -21.23 -4.36
C GLY A 141 7.33 -20.86 -4.28
N ILE A 142 6.64 -20.78 -5.41
CA ILE A 142 5.20 -20.51 -5.46
C ILE A 142 4.40 -21.62 -4.74
N ALA A 143 4.69 -22.89 -5.03
CA ALA A 143 4.01 -24.04 -4.40
C ALA A 143 4.21 -24.08 -2.88
N ALA A 144 5.44 -23.83 -2.41
CA ALA A 144 5.74 -23.74 -0.99
C ALA A 144 4.99 -22.57 -0.32
N TRP A 145 4.90 -21.41 -0.98
CA TRP A 145 4.12 -20.28 -0.48
C TRP A 145 2.63 -20.61 -0.36
N GLN A 146 2.04 -21.22 -1.40
CA GLN A 146 0.64 -21.63 -1.40
C GLN A 146 0.32 -22.64 -0.29
N SER A 147 1.29 -23.48 0.07
CA SER A 147 1.18 -24.41 1.21
C SER A 147 1.57 -23.80 2.56
N ASN A 148 1.74 -22.47 2.65
CA ASN A 148 2.16 -21.76 3.85
C ASN A 148 3.54 -22.18 4.41
N ASN A 149 4.40 -22.78 3.59
CA ASN A 149 5.77 -23.14 3.97
C ASN A 149 6.73 -22.02 3.59
N THR A 150 6.79 -20.98 4.43
CA THR A 150 7.54 -19.73 4.18
C THR A 150 9.03 -20.00 3.99
N ASP A 151 9.65 -20.87 4.80
CA ASP A 151 11.10 -21.15 4.72
C ASP A 151 11.46 -21.83 3.40
N SER A 152 10.70 -22.83 2.98
CA SER A 152 10.88 -23.49 1.69
C SER A 152 10.68 -22.52 0.54
N ALA A 153 9.70 -21.62 0.62
CA ALA A 153 9.45 -20.61 -0.39
C ALA A 153 10.63 -19.63 -0.52
N ILE A 154 11.14 -19.10 0.60
CA ILE A 154 12.31 -18.21 0.63
C ILE A 154 13.53 -18.90 0.03
N ASN A 155 13.82 -20.16 0.41
CA ASN A 155 14.96 -20.91 -0.10
C ASN A 155 14.84 -21.14 -1.62
N SER A 156 13.66 -21.49 -2.10
CA SER A 156 13.39 -21.71 -3.53
C SER A 156 13.55 -20.43 -4.35
N PHE A 157 13.02 -19.28 -3.88
CA PHE A 157 13.24 -18.01 -4.56
C PHE A 157 14.69 -17.52 -4.46
N ARG A 158 15.39 -17.76 -3.34
CA ARG A 158 16.82 -17.47 -3.24
C ARG A 158 17.63 -18.24 -4.28
N ARG A 159 17.29 -19.52 -4.49
CA ARG A 159 17.87 -20.33 -5.56
C ARG A 159 17.54 -19.77 -6.94
N ALA A 160 16.29 -19.40 -7.21
CA ALA A 160 15.90 -18.76 -8.47
C ALA A 160 16.68 -17.46 -8.70
N ASN A 161 16.83 -16.61 -7.69
CA ASN A 161 17.57 -15.35 -7.77
C ASN A 161 19.08 -15.56 -8.05
N ALA A 162 19.66 -16.66 -7.56
CA ALA A 162 21.05 -17.03 -7.86
C ALA A 162 21.23 -17.48 -9.33
N LEU A 163 20.24 -18.19 -9.88
CA LEU A 163 20.26 -18.66 -11.27
C LEU A 163 20.08 -17.53 -12.29
N MET A 164 19.21 -16.56 -11.99
CA MET A 164 18.94 -15.41 -12.87
C MET A 164 18.93 -14.11 -12.04
N SER A 165 20.11 -13.57 -11.78
CA SER A 165 20.29 -12.33 -11.02
C SER A 165 19.79 -11.07 -11.76
N ASN A 166 19.50 -11.18 -13.05
CA ASN A 166 18.91 -10.15 -13.92
C ASN A 166 17.40 -10.29 -14.13
N GLU A 167 16.73 -11.19 -13.39
CA GLU A 167 15.27 -11.37 -13.41
C GLU A 167 14.66 -10.80 -12.12
N PRO A 168 13.83 -9.74 -12.16
CA PRO A 168 13.33 -9.07 -10.96
C PRO A 168 12.27 -9.86 -10.20
N THR A 169 11.57 -10.78 -10.88
CA THR A 169 10.39 -11.48 -10.34
C THR A 169 10.73 -12.26 -9.07
N GLY A 170 11.82 -13.01 -9.05
CA GLY A 170 12.22 -13.79 -7.88
C GLY A 170 12.55 -12.91 -6.66
N PHE A 171 13.19 -11.75 -6.88
CA PHE A 171 13.46 -10.76 -5.82
C PHE A 171 12.16 -10.14 -5.29
N LYS A 172 11.21 -9.80 -6.17
CA LYS A 172 9.90 -9.25 -5.80
C LYS A 172 9.11 -10.22 -4.93
N TYR A 173 9.05 -11.51 -5.30
CA TYR A 173 8.35 -12.52 -4.49
C TYR A 173 9.06 -12.78 -3.15
N SER A 174 10.39 -12.80 -3.13
CA SER A 174 11.15 -12.88 -1.87
C SER A 174 10.79 -11.71 -0.93
N ALA A 175 10.72 -10.49 -1.48
CA ALA A 175 10.36 -9.30 -0.71
C ALA A 175 8.95 -9.40 -0.09
N ILE A 176 7.97 -9.88 -0.86
CA ILE A 176 6.60 -10.09 -0.37
C ILE A 176 6.56 -11.12 0.77
N LEU A 177 7.31 -12.22 0.63
CA LEU A 177 7.39 -13.24 1.68
C LEU A 177 8.02 -12.70 2.97
N PHE A 178 9.13 -11.98 2.87
CA PHE A 178 9.76 -11.34 4.03
C PHE A 178 8.82 -10.35 4.71
N TYR A 179 8.09 -9.56 3.92
CA TYR A 179 7.11 -8.62 4.46
C TYR A 179 5.98 -9.35 5.22
N ASN A 180 5.41 -10.42 4.63
CA ASN A 180 4.35 -11.21 5.26
C ASN A 180 4.83 -11.95 6.52
N ALA A 181 6.12 -12.30 6.57
CA ALA A 181 6.77 -12.87 7.75
C ALA A 181 7.15 -11.82 8.83
N GLY A 182 6.78 -10.55 8.64
CA GLY A 182 7.13 -9.46 9.57
C GLY A 182 8.59 -8.97 9.47
N GLN A 183 9.35 -9.49 8.51
CA GLN A 183 10.77 -9.13 8.30
C GLN A 183 10.89 -7.94 7.33
N SER A 184 10.36 -6.79 7.75
CA SER A 184 10.23 -5.62 6.89
C SER A 184 11.58 -5.07 6.39
N ASP A 185 12.66 -5.17 7.15
CA ASP A 185 14.00 -4.73 6.69
C ASP A 185 14.51 -5.60 5.54
N SER A 186 14.34 -6.92 5.63
CA SER A 186 14.65 -7.84 4.51
C SER A 186 13.79 -7.53 3.29
N ALA A 187 12.49 -7.26 3.49
CA ALA A 187 11.60 -6.89 2.41
C ALA A 187 12.07 -5.62 1.67
N VAL A 188 12.51 -4.59 2.40
CA VAL A 188 13.09 -3.36 1.83
C VAL A 188 14.29 -3.67 0.93
N VAL A 189 15.22 -4.51 1.40
CA VAL A 189 16.42 -4.90 0.63
C VAL A 189 16.03 -5.61 -0.67
N TYR A 190 15.11 -6.56 -0.59
CA TYR A 190 14.70 -7.35 -1.75
C TYR A 190 13.83 -6.56 -2.74
N PHE A 191 12.95 -5.65 -2.28
CA PHE A 191 12.21 -4.74 -3.17
C PHE A 191 13.17 -3.75 -3.87
N ARG A 192 14.17 -3.19 -3.16
CA ARG A 192 15.18 -2.33 -3.79
C ARG A 192 15.93 -3.14 -4.87
N ARG A 193 16.37 -4.35 -4.56
CA ARG A 193 17.05 -5.21 -5.53
C ARG A 193 16.17 -5.51 -6.75
N ALA A 194 14.87 -5.79 -6.54
CA ALA A 194 13.93 -6.01 -7.64
C ALA A 194 13.80 -4.76 -8.54
N ALA A 195 13.71 -3.56 -7.94
CA ALA A 195 13.63 -2.30 -8.68
C ALA A 195 14.89 -2.01 -9.49
N ASP A 196 16.07 -2.25 -8.90
CA ASP A 196 17.37 -2.04 -9.56
C ASP A 196 17.58 -3.01 -10.74
N VAL A 197 17.24 -4.29 -10.54
CA VAL A 197 17.29 -5.29 -11.61
C VAL A 197 16.32 -4.95 -12.73
N ALA A 198 15.08 -4.56 -12.38
CA ALA A 198 14.08 -4.19 -13.36
C ALA A 198 14.43 -2.91 -14.16
N ALA A 199 15.32 -2.07 -13.63
CA ALA A 199 15.81 -0.88 -14.34
C ALA A 199 16.65 -1.19 -15.57
N SER A 200 17.22 -2.39 -15.68
CA SER A 200 18.14 -2.78 -16.75
C SER A 200 17.44 -3.11 -18.08
N ASP A 201 16.12 -3.38 -18.07
CA ASP A 201 15.37 -3.77 -19.27
C ASP A 201 13.94 -3.20 -19.22
N PRO A 202 13.52 -2.40 -20.22
CA PRO A 202 12.18 -1.82 -20.28
C PRO A 202 11.02 -2.81 -20.19
N LYS A 203 11.22 -4.08 -20.55
CA LYS A 203 10.20 -5.13 -20.42
C LYS A 203 9.76 -5.35 -18.96
N PHE A 204 10.63 -5.01 -17.99
CA PHE A 204 10.37 -5.11 -16.55
C PHE A 204 9.81 -3.82 -15.94
N SER A 205 9.32 -2.89 -16.76
CA SER A 205 8.80 -1.60 -16.29
C SER A 205 7.70 -1.77 -15.22
N GLN A 206 6.81 -2.76 -15.39
CA GLN A 206 5.77 -3.06 -14.41
C GLN A 206 6.35 -3.64 -13.11
N ASP A 207 7.36 -4.52 -13.19
CA ASP A 207 8.05 -5.04 -12.00
C ASP A 207 8.76 -3.93 -11.22
N ARG A 208 9.37 -2.97 -11.94
CA ARG A 208 9.97 -1.78 -11.33
C ARG A 208 8.95 -0.93 -10.62
N LYS A 209 7.80 -0.71 -11.26
CA LYS A 209 6.67 0.04 -10.68
C LYS A 209 6.20 -0.60 -9.38
N ASP A 210 5.92 -1.91 -9.41
CA ASP A 210 5.45 -2.67 -8.24
C ASP A 210 6.48 -2.66 -7.10
N ALA A 211 7.76 -2.83 -7.43
CA ALA A 211 8.84 -2.87 -6.45
C ALA A 211 9.02 -1.52 -5.75
N LEU A 212 9.09 -0.41 -6.48
CA LEU A 212 9.22 0.93 -5.92
C LEU A 212 7.99 1.33 -5.10
N TYR A 213 6.78 0.97 -5.57
CA TYR A 213 5.55 1.20 -4.83
C TYR A 213 5.58 0.56 -3.43
N ASN A 214 5.88 -0.75 -3.38
CA ASN A 214 5.91 -1.46 -2.11
C ASN A 214 7.07 -1.01 -1.21
N LEU A 215 8.24 -0.74 -1.80
CA LEU A 215 9.41 -0.23 -1.09
C LEU A 215 9.09 1.07 -0.35
N GLY A 216 8.57 2.08 -1.05
CA GLY A 216 8.23 3.37 -0.45
C GLY A 216 7.18 3.24 0.67
N ARG A 217 6.16 2.40 0.48
CA ARG A 217 5.13 2.15 1.49
C ARG A 217 5.68 1.47 2.74
N ILE A 218 6.58 0.51 2.61
CA ILE A 218 7.21 -0.16 3.75
C ILE A 218 8.11 0.82 4.49
N GLN A 219 8.93 1.61 3.78
CA GLN A 219 9.77 2.63 4.37
C GLN A 219 8.95 3.67 5.15
N GLN A 220 7.83 4.14 4.58
CA GLN A 220 6.92 5.06 5.27
C GLN A 220 6.31 4.43 6.53
N SER A 221 5.88 3.17 6.47
CA SER A 221 5.33 2.46 7.62
C SER A 221 6.36 2.24 8.75
N GLN A 222 7.63 2.13 8.39
CA GLN A 222 8.76 2.04 9.32
C GLN A 222 9.22 3.41 9.85
N GLN A 223 8.54 4.52 9.47
CA GLN A 223 8.97 5.89 9.79
C GLN A 223 10.34 6.28 9.20
N LYS A 224 10.82 5.55 8.18
CA LYS A 224 12.00 5.89 7.38
C LYS A 224 11.57 6.89 6.30
N LEU A 225 11.19 8.10 6.76
CA LEU A 225 10.47 9.07 5.92
C LEU A 225 11.33 9.65 4.80
N THR A 226 12.63 9.89 5.05
CA THR A 226 13.56 10.42 4.04
C THR A 226 13.82 9.39 2.92
N GLU A 227 13.94 8.13 3.29
CA GLU A 227 14.08 7.04 2.32
C GLU A 227 12.79 6.83 1.52
N ALA A 228 11.63 6.93 2.17
CA ALA A 228 10.33 6.86 1.51
C ALA A 228 10.15 8.02 0.50
N GLU A 229 10.50 9.24 0.89
CA GLU A 229 10.52 10.43 0.02
C GLU A 229 11.34 10.15 -1.25
N ALA A 230 12.61 9.75 -1.08
CA ALA A 230 13.51 9.46 -2.21
C ALA A 230 12.93 8.39 -3.14
N THR A 231 12.35 7.33 -2.58
CA THR A 231 11.72 6.24 -3.35
C THR A 231 10.48 6.72 -4.11
N TYR A 232 9.61 7.52 -3.49
CA TYR A 232 8.43 8.08 -4.17
C TYR A 232 8.80 9.09 -5.25
N GLN A 233 9.84 9.89 -5.03
CA GLN A 233 10.37 10.80 -6.06
C GLN A 233 10.96 10.01 -7.24
N GLU A 234 11.72 8.92 -6.99
CA GLU A 234 12.20 8.02 -8.04
C GLU A 234 11.03 7.43 -8.82
N PHE A 235 10.01 6.94 -8.13
CA PHE A 235 8.80 6.41 -8.77
C PHE A 235 8.15 7.45 -9.68
N LEU A 236 7.90 8.67 -9.20
CA LEU A 236 7.21 9.72 -9.96
C LEU A 236 8.03 10.26 -11.15
N LYS A 237 9.36 10.16 -11.13
CA LYS A 237 10.20 10.45 -12.30
C LYS A 237 9.95 9.45 -13.43
N LEU A 238 9.66 8.20 -13.11
CA LEU A 238 9.45 7.13 -14.08
C LEU A 238 7.99 6.98 -14.50
N PHE A 239 7.09 7.16 -13.54
CA PHE A 239 5.64 7.04 -13.68
C PHE A 239 4.97 8.32 -13.19
N PRO A 240 5.10 9.41 -13.96
CA PRO A 240 4.57 10.70 -13.55
C PRO A 240 3.05 10.64 -13.40
N ASN A 241 2.56 11.38 -12.42
CA ASN A 241 1.13 11.54 -12.20
C ASN A 241 0.39 10.32 -11.62
N ASP A 242 1.09 9.35 -11.07
CA ASP A 242 0.42 8.26 -10.33
C ASP A 242 -0.25 8.84 -9.07
N PRO A 243 -1.61 8.76 -8.98
CA PRO A 243 -2.35 9.47 -7.94
C PRO A 243 -2.07 8.92 -6.54
N GLU A 244 -1.84 7.64 -6.44
CA GLU A 244 -1.60 7.00 -5.15
C GLU A 244 -0.22 7.37 -4.58
N ILE A 245 0.79 7.41 -5.44
CA ILE A 245 2.14 7.79 -5.04
C ILE A 245 2.26 9.29 -4.79
N MET A 246 1.56 10.13 -5.57
CA MET A 246 1.48 11.56 -5.25
C MET A 246 0.87 11.79 -3.86
N ALA A 247 -0.23 11.12 -3.54
CA ALA A 247 -0.84 11.22 -2.21
C ALA A 247 0.10 10.68 -1.10
N ALA A 248 0.80 9.58 -1.36
CA ALA A 248 1.77 9.01 -0.41
C ALA A 248 2.97 9.95 -0.19
N LEU A 249 3.49 10.60 -1.23
CA LEU A 249 4.56 11.59 -1.11
C LEU A 249 4.09 12.84 -0.34
N GLY A 250 2.89 13.35 -0.63
CA GLY A 250 2.30 14.45 0.12
C GLY A 250 2.17 14.13 1.62
N SER A 251 1.67 12.94 1.93
CA SER A 251 1.58 12.43 3.30
C SER A 251 2.96 12.28 3.96
N THR A 252 3.96 11.83 3.21
CA THR A 252 5.35 11.75 3.72
C THR A 252 5.89 13.14 4.05
N TYR A 253 5.67 14.12 3.19
CA TYR A 253 6.05 15.52 3.45
C TYR A 253 5.33 16.08 4.68
N MET A 254 4.04 15.81 4.87
CA MET A 254 3.32 16.24 6.08
C MET A 254 3.90 15.64 7.36
N GLN A 255 4.32 14.36 7.31
CA GLN A 255 4.98 13.74 8.45
C GLN A 255 6.37 14.35 8.72
N LEU A 256 7.15 14.66 7.67
CA LEU A 256 8.44 15.35 7.77
C LEU A 256 8.29 16.78 8.27
N ALA A 257 7.20 17.46 7.95
CA ALA A 257 6.91 18.83 8.38
C ALA A 257 6.81 18.98 9.92
N SER A 258 6.59 17.89 10.65
CA SER A 258 6.66 17.88 12.12
C SER A 258 8.08 18.14 12.64
N LYS A 259 9.11 17.85 11.83
CA LYS A 259 10.53 18.05 12.16
C LYS A 259 11.12 19.29 11.47
N ASP A 260 10.71 19.54 10.23
CA ASP A 260 11.14 20.68 9.42
C ASP A 260 9.91 21.30 8.71
N PRO A 261 9.46 22.48 9.14
CA PRO A 261 8.29 23.16 8.56
C PRO A 261 8.36 23.41 7.05
N ALA A 262 9.55 23.46 6.43
CA ALA A 262 9.72 23.65 4.99
C ALA A 262 9.04 22.54 4.16
N TYR A 263 8.92 21.32 4.70
CA TYR A 263 8.21 20.22 4.05
C TYR A 263 6.71 20.47 3.92
N LYS A 264 6.11 21.36 4.72
CA LYS A 264 4.70 21.72 4.61
C LYS A 264 4.38 22.34 3.25
N ASP A 265 5.21 23.22 2.75
CA ASP A 265 5.03 23.87 1.44
C ASP A 265 5.13 22.81 0.31
N SER A 266 6.06 21.86 0.44
CA SER A 266 6.20 20.74 -0.50
C SER A 266 4.96 19.84 -0.51
N ALA A 267 4.39 19.52 0.66
CA ALA A 267 3.15 18.76 0.78
C ALA A 267 1.99 19.49 0.09
N PHE A 268 1.83 20.79 0.37
CA PHE A 268 0.76 21.60 -0.21
C PHE A 268 0.92 21.75 -1.73
N ALA A 269 2.15 21.83 -2.25
CA ALA A 269 2.39 21.84 -3.70
C ALA A 269 1.88 20.56 -4.37
N ILE A 270 2.15 19.38 -3.79
CA ILE A 270 1.63 18.09 -4.27
C ILE A 270 0.10 18.05 -4.16
N TYR A 271 -0.47 18.48 -3.03
CA TYR A 271 -1.91 18.45 -2.83
C TYR A 271 -2.66 19.38 -3.80
N ARG A 272 -2.12 20.57 -4.12
CA ARG A 272 -2.68 21.44 -5.16
C ARG A 272 -2.67 20.74 -6.52
N GLN A 273 -1.61 20.01 -6.88
CA GLN A 273 -1.57 19.22 -8.11
C GLN A 273 -2.63 18.11 -8.11
N ILE A 274 -2.83 17.41 -6.99
CA ILE A 274 -3.87 16.37 -6.87
C ILE A 274 -5.26 17.02 -7.05
N VAL A 275 -5.54 18.08 -6.33
CA VAL A 275 -6.85 18.77 -6.35
C VAL A 275 -7.14 19.36 -7.74
N SER A 276 -6.15 19.93 -8.43
CA SER A 276 -6.32 20.48 -9.77
C SER A 276 -6.73 19.45 -10.82
N ARG A 277 -6.45 18.17 -10.58
CA ARG A 277 -6.86 17.06 -11.44
C ARG A 277 -8.28 16.57 -11.17
N GLY A 278 -8.83 16.90 -10.00
CA GLY A 278 -10.23 16.69 -9.65
C GLY A 278 -10.75 15.31 -10.02
N ASP A 279 -11.68 15.27 -10.99
CA ASP A 279 -12.40 14.05 -11.35
C ASP A 279 -11.55 12.93 -11.98
N SER A 280 -10.31 13.21 -12.41
CA SER A 280 -9.35 12.19 -12.88
C SER A 280 -8.71 11.39 -11.74
N MET A 281 -8.88 11.85 -10.50
CA MET A 281 -8.44 11.17 -9.28
C MET A 281 -9.62 10.36 -8.71
N GLY A 282 -9.34 9.19 -8.13
CA GLY A 282 -10.40 8.41 -7.46
C GLY A 282 -10.93 9.12 -6.19
N TYR A 283 -12.22 8.95 -5.88
CA TYR A 283 -12.84 9.59 -4.71
C TYR A 283 -12.10 9.32 -3.41
N TYR A 284 -11.56 8.13 -3.27
CA TYR A 284 -10.87 7.72 -2.06
C TYR A 284 -9.53 8.45 -1.86
N GLN A 285 -8.77 8.68 -2.94
CA GLN A 285 -7.54 9.47 -2.90
C GLN A 285 -7.84 10.93 -2.56
N LEU A 286 -8.85 11.52 -3.20
CA LEU A 286 -9.30 12.89 -2.92
C LEU A 286 -9.78 13.04 -1.48
N TYR A 287 -10.55 12.09 -0.97
CA TYR A 287 -10.96 12.05 0.44
C TYR A 287 -9.74 12.03 1.37
N ARG A 288 -8.78 11.11 1.13
CA ARG A 288 -7.59 11.02 1.97
C ARG A 288 -6.79 12.32 2.01
N VAL A 289 -6.57 12.92 0.85
CA VAL A 289 -5.86 14.21 0.74
C VAL A 289 -6.61 15.30 1.51
N GLY A 290 -7.91 15.44 1.28
CA GLY A 290 -8.72 16.44 1.99
C GLY A 290 -8.76 16.22 3.50
N ALA A 291 -8.87 14.97 3.96
CA ALA A 291 -8.83 14.63 5.38
C ALA A 291 -7.46 14.96 6.01
N GLU A 292 -6.37 14.61 5.35
CA GLU A 292 -5.02 14.86 5.82
C GLU A 292 -4.70 16.36 5.91
N ILE A 293 -5.06 17.13 4.89
CA ILE A 293 -4.91 18.59 4.93
C ILE A 293 -5.74 19.19 6.07
N SER A 294 -6.99 18.76 6.22
CA SER A 294 -7.87 19.24 7.30
C SER A 294 -7.31 18.95 8.70
N GLN A 295 -6.74 17.73 8.89
CA GLN A 295 -6.12 17.33 10.14
C GLN A 295 -4.75 17.99 10.41
N SER A 296 -4.09 18.52 9.40
CA SER A 296 -2.83 19.23 9.55
C SER A 296 -2.98 20.65 10.09
N VAL A 297 -4.21 21.16 10.11
CA VAL A 297 -4.51 22.45 10.72
C VAL A 297 -4.50 22.29 12.25
N PRO A 298 -3.77 23.14 12.99
CA PRO A 298 -3.80 23.14 14.45
C PRO A 298 -5.23 23.31 14.98
N GLU A 299 -5.45 22.86 16.20
CA GLU A 299 -6.73 23.10 16.89
C GLU A 299 -7.03 24.59 17.03
N ASP A 300 -8.31 24.96 16.93
CA ASP A 300 -8.77 26.33 17.14
C ASP A 300 -8.38 26.76 18.58
N PRO A 301 -7.70 27.91 18.75
CA PRO A 301 -7.30 28.35 20.08
C PRO A 301 -8.50 28.60 20.97
N ASP A 302 -8.48 28.07 22.18
CA ASP A 302 -9.50 28.35 23.20
C ASP A 302 -9.42 29.83 23.63
N THR A 303 -10.14 30.67 22.86
CA THR A 303 -10.21 32.10 23.13
C THR A 303 -10.91 32.44 24.44
N ALA A 304 -11.79 31.54 24.95
CA ALA A 304 -12.47 31.74 26.24
C ALA A 304 -11.49 31.54 27.41
N ALA A 305 -10.71 30.45 27.40
CA ALA A 305 -9.67 30.21 28.38
C ALA A 305 -8.56 31.28 28.30
N ALA A 306 -8.11 31.64 27.08
CA ALA A 306 -7.15 32.71 26.86
C ALA A 306 -7.65 34.06 27.41
N GLY A 307 -8.92 34.41 27.17
CA GLY A 307 -9.54 35.60 27.71
C GLY A 307 -9.65 35.60 29.24
N THR A 308 -9.94 34.44 29.84
CA THR A 308 -9.97 34.27 31.30
C THR A 308 -8.59 34.45 31.93
N SER A 309 -7.57 33.79 31.34
CA SER A 309 -6.16 33.92 31.75
C SER A 309 -5.67 35.35 31.61
N CYS A 310 -5.98 36.00 30.48
CA CYS A 310 -5.63 37.42 30.28
C CYS A 310 -6.25 38.32 31.36
N ARG A 311 -7.53 38.16 31.66
CA ARG A 311 -8.22 38.96 32.68
C ARG A 311 -7.64 38.73 34.07
N SER A 312 -7.27 37.50 34.43
CA SER A 312 -6.64 37.18 35.70
C SER A 312 -5.25 37.83 35.79
N ALA A 313 -4.42 37.70 34.75
CA ALA A 313 -3.09 38.33 34.71
C ALA A 313 -3.17 39.86 34.73
N ALA A 314 -4.14 40.45 34.04
CA ALA A 314 -4.32 41.92 34.05
C ALA A 314 -4.76 42.48 35.38
N ARG A 315 -5.55 41.76 36.19
CA ARG A 315 -5.93 42.12 37.55
C ARG A 315 -4.77 42.07 38.55
N ALA A 316 -3.79 41.21 38.30
CA ALA A 316 -2.58 41.08 39.14
C ALA A 316 -1.53 42.17 38.91
N LYS A 317 -1.67 43.00 37.87
CA LYS A 317 -0.73 44.10 37.58
C LYS A 317 -0.73 45.19 38.66
N ARG A 318 0.40 45.80 38.86
CA ARG A 318 0.58 46.96 39.78
C ARG A 318 1.17 48.11 38.97
N PRO A 319 0.57 49.30 38.91
CA PRO A 319 -0.74 49.66 39.51
C PRO A 319 -1.90 48.91 38.82
N PRO A 320 -3.05 48.68 39.49
CA PRO A 320 -4.19 47.96 38.96
C PRO A 320 -4.83 48.67 37.74
N LEU A 321 -5.14 47.94 36.70
CA LEU A 321 -5.87 48.44 35.54
C LEU A 321 -7.37 48.56 35.87
N THR A 322 -8.05 49.54 35.25
CA THR A 322 -9.51 49.64 35.36
C THR A 322 -10.21 48.42 34.72
N PRO A 323 -11.37 47.98 35.22
CA PRO A 323 -12.14 46.87 34.66
C PRO A 323 -12.43 47.03 33.15
N ALA A 324 -12.72 48.27 32.71
CA ALA A 324 -12.95 48.59 31.29
C ALA A 324 -11.70 48.34 30.42
N ARG A 325 -10.54 48.79 30.93
CA ARG A 325 -9.24 48.62 30.22
C ARG A 325 -8.83 47.15 30.18
N ILE A 326 -9.05 46.39 31.27
CA ILE A 326 -8.81 44.94 31.30
C ILE A 326 -9.69 44.25 30.25
N ARG A 327 -10.96 44.56 30.18
CA ARG A 327 -11.91 43.98 29.19
C ARG A 327 -11.43 44.29 27.77
N ALA A 328 -11.21 45.57 27.45
CA ALA A 328 -10.80 46.00 26.10
C ALA A 328 -9.52 45.34 25.63
N THR A 329 -8.49 45.27 26.52
CA THR A 329 -7.22 44.61 26.19
C THR A 329 -7.40 43.11 25.94
N CYS A 330 -8.11 42.40 26.83
CA CYS A 330 -8.25 40.94 26.70
C CYS A 330 -9.17 40.54 25.53
N ASP A 331 -10.20 41.34 25.26
CA ASP A 331 -11.06 41.10 24.08
C ASP A 331 -10.29 41.36 22.77
N SER A 332 -9.43 42.40 22.75
CA SER A 332 -8.53 42.67 21.60
C SER A 332 -7.57 41.49 21.38
N THR A 333 -6.96 40.98 22.45
CA THR A 333 -6.02 39.83 22.37
C THR A 333 -6.70 38.58 21.84
N THR A 334 -7.86 38.23 22.38
CA THR A 334 -8.59 37.03 21.92
C THR A 334 -9.09 37.16 20.48
N LYS A 335 -9.54 38.34 20.08
CA LYS A 335 -9.92 38.64 18.69
C LYS A 335 -8.71 38.53 17.74
N ALA A 336 -7.54 39.02 18.14
CA ALA A 336 -6.32 38.90 17.35
C ALA A 336 -5.89 37.43 17.19
N MET A 337 -5.96 36.62 18.25
CA MET A 337 -5.69 35.17 18.21
C MET A 337 -6.62 34.46 17.22
N ALA A 338 -7.93 34.68 17.32
CA ALA A 338 -8.91 34.08 16.41
C ALA A 338 -8.70 34.51 14.95
N LYS A 339 -8.35 35.80 14.72
CA LYS A 339 -8.05 36.32 13.40
C LYS A 339 -6.78 35.70 12.79
N ALA A 340 -5.71 35.60 13.60
CA ALA A 340 -4.45 34.98 13.16
C ALA A 340 -4.64 33.49 12.84
N TYR A 341 -5.34 32.76 13.70
CA TYR A 341 -5.68 31.36 13.43
C TYR A 341 -6.42 31.19 12.12
N PHE A 342 -7.50 31.96 11.91
CA PHE A 342 -8.28 31.89 10.68
C PHE A 342 -7.45 32.21 9.42
N ALA A 343 -6.62 33.26 9.46
CA ALA A 343 -5.75 33.62 8.35
C ALA A 343 -4.73 32.51 8.01
N ASN A 344 -4.17 31.85 9.03
CA ASN A 344 -3.16 30.80 8.87
C ASN A 344 -3.76 29.45 8.43
N SER A 345 -5.04 29.21 8.73
CA SER A 345 -5.73 27.95 8.42
C SER A 345 -6.56 28.01 7.13
N GLN A 346 -6.90 29.19 6.66
CA GLN A 346 -7.84 29.39 5.54
C GLN A 346 -7.41 28.67 4.25
N GLU A 347 -6.13 28.76 3.88
CA GLU A 347 -5.62 28.08 2.67
C GLU A 347 -5.78 26.58 2.77
N ALA A 348 -5.39 26.01 3.92
CA ALA A 348 -5.49 24.58 4.16
C ALA A 348 -6.95 24.10 4.10
N PHE A 349 -7.85 24.76 4.80
CA PHE A 349 -9.27 24.41 4.75
C PHE A 349 -9.88 24.59 3.36
N THR A 350 -9.47 25.60 2.60
CA THR A 350 -9.95 25.81 1.22
C THR A 350 -9.52 24.64 0.33
N LEU A 351 -8.27 24.24 0.40
CA LEU A 351 -7.74 23.12 -0.40
C LEU A 351 -8.38 21.80 0.03
N ALA A 352 -8.54 21.58 1.34
CA ALA A 352 -9.24 20.42 1.87
C ALA A 352 -10.70 20.35 1.38
N ALA A 353 -11.43 21.47 1.44
CA ALA A 353 -12.82 21.54 0.97
C ALA A 353 -12.92 21.23 -0.54
N GLN A 354 -11.99 21.72 -1.36
CA GLN A 354 -11.93 21.39 -2.78
C GLN A 354 -11.74 19.89 -3.03
N ALA A 355 -10.78 19.26 -2.34
CA ALA A 355 -10.53 17.82 -2.45
C ALA A 355 -11.75 17.00 -2.01
N LEU A 356 -12.33 17.33 -0.85
CA LEU A 356 -13.49 16.63 -0.29
C LEU A 356 -14.75 16.83 -1.15
N THR A 357 -14.94 18.02 -1.72
CA THR A 357 -16.05 18.28 -2.66
C THR A 357 -15.89 17.45 -3.93
N ALA A 358 -14.68 17.35 -4.48
CA ALA A 358 -14.41 16.50 -5.64
C ALA A 358 -14.63 15.02 -5.31
N ALA A 359 -14.21 14.55 -4.13
CA ALA A 359 -14.49 13.20 -3.66
C ALA A 359 -15.99 12.93 -3.55
N LEU A 360 -16.74 13.89 -3.01
CA LEU A 360 -18.19 13.76 -2.79
C LEU A 360 -19.01 13.79 -4.10
N ARG A 361 -18.49 14.43 -5.17
CA ARG A 361 -19.11 14.34 -6.51
C ARG A 361 -19.06 12.91 -7.05
N GLN A 362 -17.96 12.18 -6.79
CA GLN A 362 -17.80 10.80 -7.26
C GLN A 362 -18.48 9.76 -6.35
N ASN A 363 -18.51 10.00 -5.03
CA ASN A 363 -19.20 9.14 -4.07
C ASN A 363 -20.02 9.99 -3.09
N PRO A 364 -21.29 10.33 -3.44
CA PRO A 364 -22.13 11.23 -2.67
C PRO A 364 -22.51 10.74 -1.28
N TYR A 365 -22.36 9.45 -1.02
CA TYR A 365 -22.79 8.78 0.22
C TYR A 365 -21.64 8.34 1.11
N TYR A 366 -20.39 8.70 0.75
CA TYR A 366 -19.23 8.31 1.54
C TYR A 366 -19.19 9.12 2.86
N ARG A 367 -19.53 8.44 3.95
CA ARG A 367 -19.73 9.02 5.28
C ARG A 367 -18.56 9.87 5.74
N GLU A 368 -17.34 9.34 5.60
CA GLU A 368 -16.11 10.00 6.05
C GLU A 368 -15.89 11.32 5.32
N THR A 369 -16.20 11.39 4.02
CA THR A 369 -16.10 12.65 3.26
C THR A 369 -17.11 13.67 3.78
N LEU A 370 -18.33 13.25 4.12
CA LEU A 370 -19.36 14.15 4.69
C LEU A 370 -18.93 14.72 6.04
N ILE A 371 -18.33 13.91 6.92
CA ILE A 371 -17.78 14.35 8.20
C ILE A 371 -16.71 15.40 8.00
N PHE A 372 -15.69 15.08 7.19
CA PHE A 372 -14.56 16.00 6.98
C PHE A 372 -14.99 17.28 6.29
N LEU A 373 -15.90 17.21 5.31
CA LEU A 373 -16.37 18.41 4.61
C LEU A 373 -17.25 19.29 5.51
N ALA A 374 -18.09 18.70 6.38
CA ALA A 374 -18.85 19.48 7.36
C ALA A 374 -17.91 20.24 8.31
N ASN A 375 -16.92 19.55 8.88
CA ASN A 375 -15.94 20.17 9.79
C ASN A 375 -15.05 21.21 9.08
N THR A 376 -14.58 20.91 7.86
CA THR A 376 -13.78 21.86 7.05
C THR A 376 -14.58 23.11 6.71
N SER A 377 -15.88 22.96 6.40
CA SER A 377 -16.78 24.09 6.16
C SER A 377 -16.96 24.96 7.42
N LEU A 378 -17.04 24.35 8.61
CA LEU A 378 -17.05 25.09 9.89
C LEU A 378 -15.73 25.85 10.09
N GLY A 379 -14.58 25.23 9.79
CA GLY A 379 -13.27 25.91 9.83
C GLY A 379 -13.17 27.10 8.87
N LEU A 380 -13.82 27.03 7.72
CA LEU A 380 -13.95 28.13 6.74
C LEU A 380 -15.01 29.17 7.13
N ARG A 381 -15.77 28.94 8.19
CA ARG A 381 -16.95 29.73 8.57
C ARG A 381 -18.06 29.73 7.51
N ASP A 382 -18.06 28.74 6.62
CA ASP A 382 -19.14 28.46 5.69
C ASP A 382 -20.22 27.61 6.41
N THR A 383 -20.97 28.29 7.27
CA THR A 383 -21.95 27.65 8.16
C THR A 383 -23.13 27.03 7.39
N LEU A 384 -23.44 27.56 6.21
CA LEU A 384 -24.52 27.04 5.36
C LEU A 384 -24.12 25.71 4.75
N ASN A 385 -22.92 25.61 4.16
CA ASN A 385 -22.43 24.35 3.62
C ASN A 385 -22.21 23.31 4.72
N ALA A 386 -21.71 23.71 5.88
CA ALA A 386 -21.60 22.85 7.05
C ALA A 386 -22.96 22.22 7.42
N LEU A 387 -24.04 23.02 7.44
CA LEU A 387 -25.39 22.56 7.73
C LEU A 387 -25.91 21.58 6.65
N VAL A 388 -25.64 21.87 5.36
CA VAL A 388 -26.02 20.98 4.26
C VAL A 388 -25.30 19.63 4.36
N MET A 389 -23.99 19.64 4.62
CA MET A 389 -23.21 18.40 4.76
C MET A 389 -23.61 17.60 5.99
N SER A 390 -23.89 18.28 7.11
CA SER A 390 -24.36 17.64 8.34
C SER A 390 -25.74 16.97 8.16
N ARG A 391 -26.67 17.58 7.40
CA ARG A 391 -27.95 16.95 7.04
C ARG A 391 -27.78 15.69 6.23
N ARG A 392 -26.87 15.72 5.24
CA ARG A 392 -26.54 14.53 4.44
C ARG A 392 -25.87 13.45 5.29
N LEU A 393 -25.00 13.84 6.23
CA LEU A 393 -24.36 12.91 7.17
C LEU A 393 -25.41 12.20 8.06
N ILE A 394 -26.36 12.94 8.64
CA ILE A 394 -27.46 12.33 9.42
C ILE A 394 -28.32 11.40 8.57
N ALA A 395 -28.50 11.69 7.27
CA ALA A 395 -29.28 10.81 6.39
C ALA A 395 -28.59 9.45 6.13
N VAL A 396 -27.26 9.37 6.23
CA VAL A 396 -26.52 8.10 6.09
C VAL A 396 -26.20 7.46 7.44
N ASP A 397 -26.00 8.27 8.50
CA ASP A 397 -25.51 7.84 9.80
C ASP A 397 -26.30 8.47 10.96
N PRO A 398 -27.61 8.15 11.07
CA PRO A 398 -28.53 8.86 11.97
C PRO A 398 -28.38 8.54 13.46
N MET A 399 -27.71 7.43 13.80
CA MET A 399 -27.59 6.97 15.19
C MET A 399 -26.13 7.01 15.68
N ASN A 400 -25.26 7.75 15.01
CA ASN A 400 -23.89 7.93 15.47
C ASN A 400 -23.75 9.24 16.25
N LYS A 401 -23.24 9.13 17.47
CA LYS A 401 -23.10 10.27 18.39
C LYS A 401 -22.26 11.41 17.82
N GLN A 402 -21.18 11.10 17.11
CA GLN A 402 -20.33 12.11 16.46
C GLN A 402 -21.07 12.83 15.34
N SER A 403 -21.79 12.09 14.47
CA SER A 403 -22.57 12.64 13.37
C SER A 403 -23.65 13.59 13.88
N ILE A 404 -24.32 13.22 14.98
CA ILE A 404 -25.36 14.04 15.64
C ILE A 404 -24.72 15.31 16.25
N LYS A 405 -23.56 15.22 16.90
CA LYS A 405 -22.86 16.38 17.45
C LYS A 405 -22.41 17.37 16.40
N ILE A 406 -21.93 16.87 15.24
CA ILE A 406 -21.59 17.73 14.09
C ILE A 406 -22.82 18.49 13.61
N MET A 407 -23.99 17.84 13.52
CA MET A 407 -25.27 18.51 13.21
C MET A 407 -25.63 19.54 14.25
N ALA A 408 -25.51 19.21 15.54
CA ALA A 408 -25.82 20.16 16.62
C ALA A 408 -24.98 21.43 16.51
N PHE A 409 -23.68 21.26 16.28
CA PHE A 409 -22.77 22.38 16.15
C PHE A 409 -23.02 23.19 14.87
N ALA A 410 -23.32 22.54 13.74
CA ALA A 410 -23.73 23.25 12.52
C ALA A 410 -25.02 24.07 12.70
N GLN A 411 -26.03 23.56 13.42
CA GLN A 411 -27.22 24.30 13.76
C GLN A 411 -26.92 25.51 14.65
N GLN A 412 -26.06 25.34 15.65
CA GLN A 412 -25.62 26.41 16.55
C GLN A 412 -24.92 27.54 15.77
N GLN A 413 -24.01 27.21 14.85
CA GLN A 413 -23.31 28.19 14.03
C GLN A 413 -24.23 28.93 13.04
N ASN A 414 -25.37 28.35 12.71
CA ASN A 414 -26.43 28.99 11.91
C ASN A 414 -27.50 29.68 12.76
N HIS A 415 -27.26 29.90 14.07
CA HIS A 415 -28.17 30.53 15.01
C HIS A 415 -29.51 29.83 15.21
N HIS A 416 -29.62 28.55 14.85
CA HIS A 416 -30.80 27.72 15.09
C HIS A 416 -30.71 27.04 16.46
N ILE A 417 -30.82 27.83 17.53
CA ILE A 417 -30.48 27.41 18.90
C ILE A 417 -31.36 26.24 19.38
N ASP A 418 -32.65 26.27 19.14
CA ASP A 418 -33.58 25.20 19.57
C ASP A 418 -33.24 23.87 18.88
N SER A 419 -32.92 23.92 17.58
CA SER A 419 -32.47 22.75 16.84
C SER A 419 -31.11 22.22 17.34
N ALA A 420 -30.19 23.10 17.65
CA ALA A 420 -28.88 22.73 18.22
C ALA A 420 -29.07 22.02 19.58
N LEU A 421 -29.88 22.58 20.48
CA LEU A 421 -30.19 21.98 21.78
C LEU A 421 -30.86 20.61 21.63
N TYR A 422 -31.80 20.47 20.68
CA TYR A 422 -32.40 19.17 20.36
C TYR A 422 -31.36 18.12 19.98
N TYR A 423 -30.42 18.43 19.04
CA TYR A 423 -29.40 17.48 18.61
C TYR A 423 -28.36 17.19 19.69
N TYR A 424 -27.96 18.16 20.52
CA TYR A 424 -27.13 17.90 21.69
C TYR A 424 -27.82 16.96 22.68
N LYS A 425 -29.07 17.21 23.00
CA LYS A 425 -29.87 16.33 23.86
C LYS A 425 -30.06 14.94 23.25
N LEU A 426 -30.26 14.87 21.92
CA LEU A 426 -30.32 13.59 21.20
C LEU A 426 -29.04 12.80 21.37
N ALA A 427 -27.86 13.41 21.14
CA ALA A 427 -26.58 12.76 21.27
C ALA A 427 -26.27 12.29 22.70
N ASP A 428 -26.65 13.07 23.71
CA ASP A 428 -26.22 12.82 25.08
C ASP A 428 -27.20 11.94 25.88
N SER A 429 -28.51 11.97 25.60
CA SER A 429 -29.50 11.28 26.43
C SER A 429 -30.68 10.61 25.72
N LEU A 430 -31.01 10.99 24.49
CA LEU A 430 -32.17 10.44 23.78
C LEU A 430 -31.84 9.34 22.79
N LEU A 431 -30.58 9.22 22.38
CA LEU A 431 -30.14 8.19 21.47
C LEU A 431 -30.33 6.80 22.09
N VAL A 432 -30.96 5.88 21.35
CA VAL A 432 -31.21 4.52 21.82
C VAL A 432 -29.96 3.67 21.84
N GLY A 433 -29.07 3.91 20.87
CA GLY A 433 -27.81 3.25 20.75
C GLY A 433 -26.89 4.02 19.79
N ASP A 434 -25.61 4.09 20.13
CA ASP A 434 -24.57 4.70 19.31
C ASP A 434 -24.02 3.66 18.33
N VAL A 435 -24.21 3.86 17.05
CA VAL A 435 -23.78 2.95 15.98
C VAL A 435 -22.41 3.40 15.47
N ALA A 436 -21.43 2.53 15.55
CA ALA A 436 -20.10 2.75 15.02
C ALA A 436 -19.72 1.63 14.03
N VAL A 437 -19.61 1.96 12.74
CA VAL A 437 -19.02 1.07 11.74
C VAL A 437 -17.49 1.22 11.82
N THR A 438 -16.82 0.15 12.21
CA THR A 438 -15.36 0.14 12.44
C THR A 438 -14.56 -0.44 11.28
N LEU A 439 -15.21 -1.21 10.41
CA LEU A 439 -14.63 -1.80 9.22
C LEU A 439 -15.60 -1.73 8.05
N PHE A 440 -15.12 -1.35 6.87
CA PHE A 440 -15.85 -1.37 5.61
C PHE A 440 -14.87 -1.68 4.48
N ASP A 441 -14.40 -2.93 4.43
CA ASP A 441 -13.34 -3.36 3.51
C ASP A 441 -13.89 -4.12 2.33
N SER A 442 -13.22 -3.99 1.17
CA SER A 442 -13.59 -4.76 -0.03
C SER A 442 -13.13 -6.21 0.10
N THR A 443 -13.97 -7.10 -0.39
CA THR A 443 -13.66 -8.53 -0.62
C THR A 443 -13.81 -8.85 -2.10
N ASP A 444 -13.48 -10.05 -2.51
CA ASP A 444 -13.62 -10.49 -3.90
C ASP A 444 -15.08 -10.46 -4.37
N THR A 445 -16.05 -10.64 -3.47
CA THR A 445 -17.48 -10.77 -3.79
C THR A 445 -18.33 -9.61 -3.29
N GLY A 446 -17.77 -8.68 -2.50
CA GLY A 446 -18.55 -7.58 -1.90
C GLY A 446 -17.78 -6.80 -0.83
N ARG A 447 -18.31 -6.74 0.40
CA ARG A 447 -17.70 -6.03 1.53
C ARG A 447 -17.64 -6.90 2.79
N ASP A 448 -16.62 -6.68 3.63
CA ASP A 448 -16.59 -7.10 5.04
C ASP A 448 -16.88 -5.86 5.89
N VAL A 449 -17.99 -5.89 6.60
CA VAL A 449 -18.48 -4.75 7.39
C VAL A 449 -18.58 -5.19 8.85
N LYS A 450 -17.88 -4.48 9.73
CA LYS A 450 -17.93 -4.73 11.17
C LYS A 450 -18.25 -3.44 11.90
N GLY A 451 -18.93 -3.59 13.00
CA GLY A 451 -19.29 -2.44 13.83
C GLY A 451 -19.81 -2.87 15.20
N MET A 452 -20.23 -1.86 15.93
CA MET A 452 -20.85 -2.03 17.24
C MET A 452 -22.00 -1.07 17.43
N VAL A 453 -22.93 -1.46 18.29
CA VAL A 453 -24.03 -0.62 18.76
C VAL A 453 -23.92 -0.55 20.28
N THR A 454 -23.60 0.62 20.81
CA THR A 454 -23.44 0.83 22.26
C THR A 454 -24.71 1.40 22.84
N ASN A 455 -25.30 0.74 23.85
CA ASN A 455 -26.46 1.29 24.56
C ASN A 455 -26.05 2.57 25.32
N THR A 456 -26.59 3.70 24.93
CA THR A 456 -26.28 5.02 25.53
C THR A 456 -27.24 5.43 26.63
N ARG A 457 -28.24 4.59 26.94
CA ARG A 457 -29.25 4.87 27.99
C ARG A 457 -28.82 4.30 29.34
N GLU A 458 -29.43 4.82 30.40
CA GLU A 458 -29.20 4.37 31.78
C GLU A 458 -29.89 3.02 32.11
N LYS A 459 -30.73 2.51 31.22
CA LYS A 459 -31.46 1.24 31.36
C LYS A 459 -31.16 0.33 30.16
N PRO A 460 -31.34 -1.00 30.31
CA PRO A 460 -31.30 -1.89 29.17
C PRO A 460 -32.25 -1.44 28.06
N ASN A 461 -31.81 -1.45 26.82
CA ASN A 461 -32.66 -1.14 25.67
C ASN A 461 -33.65 -2.29 25.42
N GLN A 462 -34.78 -2.00 24.83
CA GLN A 462 -35.63 -3.01 24.19
C GLN A 462 -34.93 -3.49 22.91
N PRO A 463 -35.06 -4.78 22.52
CA PRO A 463 -34.54 -5.25 21.22
C PRO A 463 -35.11 -4.43 20.05
N TYR A 464 -34.29 -4.16 19.06
CA TYR A 464 -34.68 -3.45 17.84
C TYR A 464 -33.82 -3.84 16.65
N ASN A 465 -34.24 -3.53 15.44
CA ASN A 465 -33.50 -3.80 14.23
C ASN A 465 -32.87 -2.51 13.69
N ILE A 466 -31.70 -2.68 13.07
CA ILE A 466 -31.07 -1.65 12.24
C ILE A 466 -30.91 -2.24 10.85
N VAL A 467 -31.51 -1.60 9.85
CA VAL A 467 -31.44 -2.02 8.44
C VAL A 467 -30.39 -1.20 7.75
N PHE A 468 -29.38 -1.88 7.20
CA PHE A 468 -28.32 -1.31 6.39
C PHE A 468 -28.65 -1.49 4.91
N ASP A 469 -28.66 -0.39 4.17
CA ASP A 469 -28.61 -0.36 2.70
C ASP A 469 -27.17 -0.14 2.24
N PHE A 470 -26.67 -1.02 1.37
CA PHE A 470 -25.36 -0.90 0.76
C PHE A 470 -25.50 -0.35 -0.64
N LEU A 471 -24.78 0.73 -0.95
CA LEU A 471 -24.99 1.58 -2.11
C LEU A 471 -23.81 1.51 -3.08
N ASN A 472 -24.09 1.61 -4.39
CA ASN A 472 -23.06 1.91 -5.38
C ASN A 472 -22.77 3.43 -5.44
N LEU A 473 -21.85 3.83 -6.34
CA LEU A 473 -21.48 5.25 -6.51
C LEU A 473 -22.66 6.13 -6.97
N GLN A 474 -23.67 5.56 -7.61
CA GLN A 474 -24.89 6.25 -8.06
C GLN A 474 -25.98 6.32 -6.97
N GLY A 475 -25.73 5.75 -5.79
CA GLY A 475 -26.69 5.70 -4.67
C GLY A 475 -27.77 4.64 -4.80
N GLN A 476 -27.66 3.73 -5.76
CA GLN A 476 -28.58 2.61 -5.89
C GLN A 476 -28.27 1.56 -4.83
N VAL A 477 -29.30 0.99 -4.22
CA VAL A 477 -29.15 -0.09 -3.24
C VAL A 477 -28.78 -1.38 -3.96
N ILE A 478 -27.61 -1.91 -3.62
CA ILE A 478 -27.08 -3.17 -4.18
C ILE A 478 -27.42 -4.34 -3.27
N ALA A 479 -27.36 -4.13 -1.97
CA ALA A 479 -27.71 -5.13 -0.98
C ALA A 479 -28.32 -4.47 0.25
N THR A 480 -29.14 -5.21 0.99
CA THR A 480 -29.70 -4.80 2.26
C THR A 480 -29.45 -5.91 3.28
N ASP A 481 -29.08 -5.56 4.50
CA ASP A 481 -28.89 -6.50 5.60
C ASP A 481 -29.41 -5.90 6.92
N THR A 482 -29.72 -6.75 7.90
CA THR A 482 -30.35 -6.33 9.15
C THR A 482 -29.55 -6.77 10.36
N VAL A 483 -29.15 -5.82 11.18
CA VAL A 483 -28.57 -6.04 12.50
C VAL A 483 -29.71 -6.12 13.53
N LYS A 484 -29.88 -7.28 14.16
CA LYS A 484 -30.82 -7.50 15.26
C LYS A 484 -30.11 -7.17 16.57
N VAL A 485 -30.36 -6.00 17.12
CA VAL A 485 -29.78 -5.55 18.38
C VAL A 485 -30.59 -6.15 19.54
N PRO A 486 -30.00 -7.01 20.39
CA PRO A 486 -30.71 -7.56 21.54
C PRO A 486 -30.89 -6.52 22.67
N ALA A 487 -31.56 -6.89 23.71
CA ALA A 487 -31.54 -6.12 24.94
C ALA A 487 -30.11 -6.09 25.49
N THR A 488 -29.53 -4.89 25.59
CA THR A 488 -28.14 -4.69 25.99
C THR A 488 -28.06 -3.79 27.21
N PRO A 489 -27.29 -4.13 28.25
CA PRO A 489 -27.11 -3.28 29.43
C PRO A 489 -26.56 -1.88 29.10
N PRO A 490 -26.72 -0.88 29.97
CA PRO A 490 -26.14 0.45 29.81
C PRO A 490 -24.62 0.40 29.54
N GLY A 491 -24.16 1.17 28.55
CA GLY A 491 -22.75 1.28 28.19
C GLY A 491 -22.14 0.05 27.53
N GLN A 492 -22.86 -1.06 27.39
CA GLN A 492 -22.34 -2.27 26.77
C GLN A 492 -22.47 -2.21 25.25
N PRO A 493 -21.43 -2.57 24.50
CA PRO A 493 -21.47 -2.66 23.03
C PRO A 493 -21.99 -4.04 22.59
N TYR A 494 -22.88 -4.04 21.63
CA TYR A 494 -23.23 -5.20 20.82
C TYR A 494 -22.47 -5.16 19.50
N GLN A 495 -21.60 -6.14 19.26
CA GLN A 495 -20.83 -6.21 18.01
C GLN A 495 -21.64 -6.87 16.91
N PHE A 496 -21.47 -6.39 15.68
CA PHE A 496 -22.07 -7.00 14.49
C PHE A 496 -21.06 -7.13 13.35
N ALA A 497 -21.30 -8.11 12.47
CA ALA A 497 -20.57 -8.32 11.24
C ALA A 497 -21.56 -8.63 10.11
N LEU A 498 -21.41 -7.94 8.98
CA LEU A 498 -22.21 -8.12 7.77
C LEU A 498 -21.29 -8.40 6.58
N LYS A 499 -21.77 -9.19 5.63
CA LYS A 499 -21.02 -9.54 4.42
C LYS A 499 -21.88 -9.33 3.18
N PRO A 500 -22.28 -8.08 2.88
CA PRO A 500 -23.09 -7.80 1.70
C PRO A 500 -22.35 -8.17 0.43
N ALA A 501 -23.02 -8.92 -0.46
CA ALA A 501 -22.53 -9.28 -1.76
C ALA A 501 -22.78 -8.16 -2.78
N GLY A 502 -21.79 -7.90 -3.63
CA GLY A 502 -21.86 -6.91 -4.71
C GLY A 502 -20.53 -6.15 -4.85
N PRO A 503 -19.78 -6.36 -5.94
CA PRO A 503 -18.46 -5.74 -6.13
C PRO A 503 -18.55 -4.21 -6.30
N SER A 504 -19.72 -3.67 -6.68
CA SER A 504 -19.95 -2.23 -6.87
C SER A 504 -20.33 -1.46 -5.60
N ILE A 505 -20.42 -2.13 -4.44
CA ILE A 505 -20.74 -1.47 -3.18
C ILE A 505 -19.62 -0.47 -2.83
N ALA A 506 -19.98 0.81 -2.69
CA ALA A 506 -19.06 1.92 -2.46
C ALA A 506 -19.39 2.75 -1.19
N ALA A 507 -20.61 2.61 -0.66
CA ALA A 507 -21.07 3.32 0.54
C ALA A 507 -22.16 2.51 1.24
N TRP A 508 -22.60 3.03 2.39
CA TRP A 508 -23.69 2.49 3.18
C TRP A 508 -24.52 3.61 3.83
N ARG A 509 -25.75 3.31 4.14
CA ARG A 509 -26.61 4.06 5.05
C ARG A 509 -27.43 3.08 5.87
N TYR A 510 -28.00 3.54 6.96
CA TYR A 510 -28.89 2.68 7.76
C TYR A 510 -30.01 3.47 8.39
N LYS A 511 -31.02 2.74 8.86
CA LYS A 511 -32.14 3.25 9.66
C LYS A 511 -32.54 2.26 10.74
N LYS A 512 -33.04 2.77 11.86
CA LYS A 512 -33.70 1.95 12.87
C LYS A 512 -35.10 1.57 12.37
N GLN A 513 -35.47 0.31 12.59
CA GLN A 513 -36.82 -0.21 12.47
C GLN A 513 -37.44 -0.46 13.84
#